data_9829891297ffa4a586beaef352272a45
#
_entry.id   9829891297ffa4a586beaef352272a45
#
_cell.length_a   1.000
_cell.length_b   1.000
_cell.length_c   1.000
_cell.angle_alpha   90.00
_cell.angle_beta   90.00
_cell.angle_gamma   90.00
#
_symmetry.space_group_name_H-M   'P 1'
#
loop_
_entity.id
_entity.type
_entity.pdbx_description
1 polymer ?
#
loop_
_entity_poly.entity_id
_entity_poly.type
_entity_poly.pdbx_seq_one_letter_code
_entity_poly.pdbx_strand_id
1 'polypeptide(L)'
;MTVFSALSLAGVLFVTALAVGFTVGARLAPRAIERRQRVTVEAAGITIAQMLERIVALMPLGAAVVDRHRDVVYHNGRAKELGLVRERQLDDEAWKAARKTLADGADVEFDLLPGKRQVPGRSGVSVHGQARLLSEEDRRFAVVFVYDHSEYARMEATRRDFVANVSHELKTPVGAMSVLAEALLSSADDPETVRRFGEKVLLEATRLGNMVSELIELSRLQGAERMPDMGAVDVDSVVSEAISRHKVPAENADIIVRTDDASGLRMHGEQALLVTALANLVSNAIAYSPRGSLVSLSRRRRGANIEISVTDRGIGIDRKDQERVFERFFRADKARSRATGGTGLGLAIVKHVAANHNGSIGLWSQLGTGSTFTLSIPAYEGDYEPPELAPEREMRPMKPQREPQREEELHR
;
A
#
# COMPACT_ATOMS: atom_id res chain seq x y z
N MET A 1 -12.94 -15.80 6.39
CA MET A 1 -14.03 -16.07 7.35
C MET A 1 -13.55 -16.15 8.82
N THR A 2 -12.51 -15.50 9.24
CA THR A 2 -11.88 -15.80 10.53
C THR A 2 -11.63 -14.61 11.46
N VAL A 3 -11.52 -13.39 10.97
CA VAL A 3 -11.28 -12.22 11.85
C VAL A 3 -12.61 -11.56 12.25
N PHE A 4 -13.57 -11.52 11.36
CA PHE A 4 -14.91 -10.92 11.62
C PHE A 4 -15.73 -11.76 12.63
N SER A 5 -15.68 -13.07 12.52
CA SER A 5 -16.35 -13.97 13.49
C SER A 5 -15.66 -13.94 14.87
N ALA A 6 -14.37 -13.70 14.93
CA ALA A 6 -13.65 -13.61 16.22
C ALA A 6 -13.96 -12.29 16.96
N LEU A 7 -14.07 -11.16 16.24
CA LEU A 7 -14.41 -9.86 16.83
C LEU A 7 -15.88 -9.79 17.28
N SER A 8 -16.80 -10.37 16.48
CA SER A 8 -18.22 -10.47 16.88
C SER A 8 -18.41 -11.43 18.05
N LEU A 9 -17.69 -12.54 18.07
CA LEU A 9 -17.72 -13.51 19.19
C LEU A 9 -17.12 -12.90 20.47
N ALA A 10 -16.02 -12.16 20.35
CA ALA A 10 -15.40 -11.44 21.48
C ALA A 10 -16.34 -10.35 22.03
N GLY A 11 -17.04 -9.61 21.16
CA GLY A 11 -18.05 -8.64 21.55
C GLY A 11 -19.25 -9.27 22.27
N VAL A 12 -19.76 -10.40 21.77
CA VAL A 12 -20.85 -11.16 22.42
C VAL A 12 -20.43 -11.73 23.77
N LEU A 13 -19.25 -12.33 23.85
CA LEU A 13 -18.72 -12.86 25.11
C LEU A 13 -18.50 -11.76 26.14
N PHE A 14 -18.11 -10.58 25.70
CA PHE A 14 -17.89 -9.44 26.61
C PHE A 14 -19.22 -8.85 27.12
N VAL A 15 -20.22 -8.69 26.27
CA VAL A 15 -21.55 -8.19 26.69
C VAL A 15 -22.24 -9.20 27.60
N THR A 16 -22.16 -10.50 27.31
CA THR A 16 -22.66 -11.53 28.20
C THR A 16 -21.89 -11.59 29.52
N ALA A 17 -20.58 -11.40 29.51
CA ALA A 17 -19.78 -11.29 30.72
C ALA A 17 -20.12 -10.04 31.56
N LEU A 18 -20.39 -8.91 30.90
CA LEU A 18 -20.86 -7.66 31.54
C LEU A 18 -22.26 -7.83 32.16
N ALA A 19 -23.20 -8.42 31.42
CA ALA A 19 -24.55 -8.69 31.89
C ALA A 19 -24.56 -9.70 33.06
N VAL A 20 -23.76 -10.77 32.94
CA VAL A 20 -23.58 -11.74 34.01
C VAL A 20 -22.84 -11.12 35.20
N GLY A 21 -21.78 -10.33 34.97
CA GLY A 21 -21.06 -9.60 36.02
C GLY A 21 -21.95 -8.60 36.75
N PHE A 22 -22.81 -7.87 36.04
CA PHE A 22 -23.77 -6.95 36.62
C PHE A 22 -24.86 -7.68 37.44
N THR A 23 -25.43 -8.77 36.92
CA THR A 23 -26.47 -9.53 37.60
C THR A 23 -25.92 -10.30 38.78
N VAL A 24 -24.72 -10.86 38.65
CA VAL A 24 -23.99 -11.51 39.77
C VAL A 24 -23.54 -10.49 40.80
N GLY A 25 -23.02 -9.32 40.35
CA GLY A 25 -22.66 -8.20 41.19
C GLY A 25 -23.87 -7.65 41.97
N ALA A 26 -25.01 -7.45 41.31
CA ALA A 26 -26.25 -6.97 41.94
C ALA A 26 -26.84 -7.96 42.93
N ARG A 27 -26.67 -9.29 42.76
CA ARG A 27 -27.13 -10.30 43.70
C ARG A 27 -26.13 -10.60 44.81
N LEU A 28 -24.84 -10.41 44.59
CA LEU A 28 -23.78 -10.68 45.58
C LEU A 28 -23.37 -9.42 46.36
N ALA A 29 -23.61 -8.22 45.84
CA ALA A 29 -23.28 -6.94 46.48
C ALA A 29 -23.90 -6.79 47.91
N PRO A 30 -25.19 -7.12 48.15
CA PRO A 30 -25.74 -6.98 49.52
C PRO A 30 -25.03 -7.89 50.55
N ARG A 31 -24.65 -9.08 50.12
CA ARG A 31 -24.00 -10.05 51.04
C ARG A 31 -22.50 -9.76 51.25
N ALA A 32 -21.86 -9.11 50.31
CA ALA A 32 -20.44 -8.72 50.42
C ALA A 32 -20.28 -7.42 51.22
N ILE A 33 -21.26 -6.52 51.16
CA ILE A 33 -21.27 -5.24 51.90
C ILE A 33 -21.40 -5.47 53.41
N GLU A 34 -22.25 -6.40 53.85
CA GLU A 34 -22.40 -6.70 55.28
C GLU A 34 -21.14 -7.35 55.92
N ARG A 35 -20.32 -8.04 55.16
CA ARG A 35 -19.07 -8.63 55.67
C ARG A 35 -17.87 -7.67 55.66
N ARG A 36 -17.89 -6.57 54.93
CA ARG A 36 -16.75 -5.64 54.79
C ARG A 36 -16.84 -4.35 55.58
N GLN A 37 -17.91 -4.06 56.27
CA GLN A 37 -18.01 -2.86 57.12
C GLN A 37 -17.13 -2.86 58.37
N ARG A 38 -16.24 -3.87 58.58
CA ARG A 38 -15.33 -3.94 59.73
C ARG A 38 -13.83 -3.93 59.40
N VAL A 39 -13.43 -3.63 58.17
CA VAL A 39 -12.00 -3.54 57.84
C VAL A 39 -11.69 -2.18 57.21
N THR A 40 -11.21 -1.29 58.09
CA THR A 40 -10.30 -0.14 57.89
C THR A 40 -10.24 0.50 56.53
N VAL A 41 -10.58 1.76 56.53
CA VAL A 41 -10.44 2.86 55.55
C VAL A 41 -8.95 3.11 55.25
N GLU A 42 -8.22 2.24 54.59
CA GLU A 42 -6.84 2.57 54.13
C GLU A 42 -6.30 1.77 52.95
N ALA A 43 -7.15 1.12 52.18
CA ALA A 43 -6.76 0.64 50.86
C ALA A 43 -7.95 0.74 49.92
N ALA A 44 -8.25 1.94 49.47
CA ALA A 44 -9.25 2.18 48.42
C ALA A 44 -8.81 1.58 47.09
N GLY A 45 -8.81 0.27 46.98
CA GLY A 45 -8.69 -0.43 45.71
C GLY A 45 -9.82 -0.02 44.77
N ILE A 46 -9.52 0.02 43.49
CA ILE A 46 -10.48 0.35 42.41
C ILE A 46 -11.71 -0.56 42.58
N THR A 47 -12.91 0.02 42.68
CA THR A 47 -14.16 -0.74 42.75
C THR A 47 -14.41 -1.44 41.40
N ILE A 48 -15.20 -2.55 41.44
CA ILE A 48 -15.58 -3.27 40.20
C ILE A 48 -16.22 -2.32 39.18
N ALA A 49 -17.08 -1.39 39.62
CA ALA A 49 -17.68 -0.39 38.76
C ALA A 49 -16.64 0.53 38.10
N GLN A 50 -15.66 1.04 38.86
CA GLN A 50 -14.57 1.83 38.35
C GLN A 50 -13.64 1.05 37.41
N MET A 51 -13.44 -0.24 37.69
CA MET A 51 -12.66 -1.14 36.82
C MET A 51 -13.38 -1.33 35.47
N LEU A 52 -14.67 -1.63 35.49
CA LEU A 52 -15.50 -1.76 34.29
C LEU A 52 -15.54 -0.46 33.47
N GLU A 53 -15.72 0.69 34.11
CA GLU A 53 -15.67 1.99 33.46
C GLU A 53 -14.32 2.23 32.78
N ARG A 54 -13.20 1.93 33.43
CA ARG A 54 -11.86 2.02 32.83
C ARG A 54 -11.65 1.05 31.66
N ILE A 55 -12.16 -0.18 31.80
CA ILE A 55 -12.08 -1.17 30.71
C ILE A 55 -12.82 -0.64 29.48
N VAL A 56 -14.07 -0.16 29.66
CA VAL A 56 -14.85 0.37 28.54
C VAL A 56 -14.22 1.65 27.97
N ALA A 57 -13.59 2.49 28.81
CA ALA A 57 -12.88 3.69 28.35
C ALA A 57 -11.62 3.36 27.51
N LEU A 58 -10.95 2.23 27.78
CA LEU A 58 -9.75 1.78 27.06
C LEU A 58 -10.08 1.02 25.77
N MET A 59 -11.35 0.66 25.53
CA MET A 59 -11.72 -0.05 24.32
C MET A 59 -11.51 0.79 23.06
N PRO A 60 -11.01 0.19 21.97
CA PRO A 60 -10.81 0.87 20.69
C PRO A 60 -12.12 1.15 19.96
N LEU A 61 -13.26 0.68 20.51
CA LEU A 61 -14.59 0.89 19.95
C LEU A 61 -15.37 1.96 20.75
N GLY A 62 -16.22 2.72 20.04
CA GLY A 62 -17.19 3.63 20.69
C GLY A 62 -18.37 2.81 21.19
N ALA A 63 -18.76 3.03 22.45
CA ALA A 63 -19.91 2.39 23.07
C ALA A 63 -20.84 3.47 23.66
N ALA A 64 -22.15 3.32 23.42
CA ALA A 64 -23.18 4.14 24.04
C ALA A 64 -24.37 3.28 24.47
N VAL A 65 -25.00 3.65 25.57
CA VAL A 65 -26.28 3.08 26.04
C VAL A 65 -27.34 4.14 25.87
N VAL A 66 -28.44 3.78 25.21
CA VAL A 66 -29.53 4.69 24.87
C VAL A 66 -30.87 4.10 25.35
N ASP A 67 -31.77 4.95 25.78
CA ASP A 67 -33.13 4.59 26.17
C ASP A 67 -34.13 4.74 25.00
N ARG A 68 -35.43 4.48 25.25
CA ARG A 68 -36.50 4.59 24.25
C ARG A 68 -36.79 6.04 23.82
N HIS A 69 -36.30 7.03 24.56
CA HIS A 69 -36.53 8.46 24.30
C HIS A 69 -35.36 9.10 23.57
N ARG A 70 -34.36 8.30 23.16
CA ARG A 70 -33.10 8.75 22.52
C ARG A 70 -32.11 9.37 23.50
N ASP A 71 -32.35 9.29 24.81
CA ASP A 71 -31.42 9.83 25.79
C ASP A 71 -30.24 8.89 25.98
N VAL A 72 -29.04 9.44 25.84
CA VAL A 72 -27.80 8.71 26.04
C VAL A 72 -27.50 8.63 27.53
N VAL A 73 -27.70 7.45 28.11
CA VAL A 73 -27.48 7.17 29.54
C VAL A 73 -25.99 7.01 29.86
N TYR A 74 -25.25 6.41 28.93
CA TYR A 74 -23.81 6.21 29.06
C TYR A 74 -23.14 6.26 27.70
N HIS A 75 -21.90 6.75 27.65
CA HIS A 75 -21.02 6.62 26.50
C HIS A 75 -19.56 6.70 26.94
N ASN A 76 -18.67 6.03 26.22
CA ASN A 76 -17.22 6.21 26.39
C ASN A 76 -16.66 7.36 25.52
N GLY A 77 -15.42 7.75 25.75
CA GLY A 77 -14.74 8.82 24.99
C GLY A 77 -14.70 8.52 23.49
N ARG A 78 -14.46 7.26 23.13
CA ARG A 78 -14.36 6.82 21.74
C ARG A 78 -15.66 6.98 20.94
N ALA A 79 -16.83 6.87 21.61
CA ALA A 79 -18.13 7.14 20.99
C ALA A 79 -18.26 8.59 20.49
N LYS A 80 -17.71 9.56 21.23
CA LYS A 80 -17.66 10.97 20.78
C LYS A 80 -16.68 11.16 19.63
N GLU A 81 -15.50 10.58 19.73
CA GLU A 81 -14.45 10.68 18.69
C GLU A 81 -14.91 10.09 17.34
N LEU A 82 -15.67 9.00 17.36
CA LEU A 82 -16.22 8.36 16.17
C LEU A 82 -17.53 8.99 15.69
N GLY A 83 -18.05 9.98 16.41
CA GLY A 83 -19.26 10.74 16.04
C GLY A 83 -20.58 10.04 16.34
N LEU A 84 -20.55 8.94 17.13
CA LEU A 84 -21.75 8.22 17.57
C LEU A 84 -22.63 9.08 18.47
N VAL A 85 -22.00 9.85 19.37
CA VAL A 85 -22.72 10.72 20.34
C VAL A 85 -22.28 12.16 20.15
N ARG A 86 -23.26 13.09 20.03
CA ARG A 86 -23.08 14.55 20.00
C ARG A 86 -24.08 15.21 20.92
N GLU A 87 -23.64 16.16 21.72
CA GLU A 87 -24.51 16.93 22.62
C GLU A 87 -25.50 16.05 23.40
N ARG A 88 -25.06 14.89 23.89
CA ARG A 88 -25.86 13.87 24.60
C ARG A 88 -26.94 13.17 23.76
N GLN A 89 -26.90 13.31 22.44
CA GLN A 89 -27.81 12.61 21.53
C GLN A 89 -27.02 11.61 20.67
N LEU A 90 -27.69 10.51 20.38
CA LEU A 90 -27.17 9.51 19.44
C LEU A 90 -27.28 10.03 18.00
N ASP A 91 -26.35 9.67 17.13
CA ASP A 91 -26.43 9.93 15.69
C ASP A 91 -27.73 9.40 15.10
N ASP A 92 -28.25 10.03 14.03
CA ASP A 92 -29.56 9.70 13.47
C ASP A 92 -29.64 8.28 12.91
N GLU A 93 -28.59 7.79 12.23
CA GLU A 93 -28.57 6.42 11.71
C GLU A 93 -28.41 5.40 12.84
N ALA A 94 -27.56 5.69 13.80
CA ALA A 94 -27.41 4.88 15.01
C ALA A 94 -28.72 4.84 15.82
N TRP A 95 -29.44 5.94 15.89
CA TRP A 95 -30.76 5.98 16.55
C TRP A 95 -31.80 5.16 15.82
N LYS A 96 -31.85 5.20 14.49
CA LYS A 96 -32.76 4.34 13.69
C LYS A 96 -32.52 2.86 13.99
N ALA A 97 -31.25 2.46 14.03
CA ALA A 97 -30.87 1.09 14.38
C ALA A 97 -31.27 0.73 15.82
N ALA A 98 -30.91 1.57 16.79
CA ALA A 98 -31.24 1.36 18.20
C ALA A 98 -32.76 1.26 18.43
N ARG A 99 -33.56 2.16 17.81
CA ARG A 99 -35.02 2.12 17.88
C ARG A 99 -35.62 0.84 17.34
N LYS A 100 -35.06 0.32 16.22
CA LYS A 100 -35.49 -0.96 15.64
C LYS A 100 -35.17 -2.11 16.59
N THR A 101 -33.95 -2.13 17.15
CA THR A 101 -33.53 -3.12 18.12
C THR A 101 -34.42 -3.11 19.38
N LEU A 102 -34.78 -1.92 19.91
CA LEU A 102 -35.68 -1.80 21.05
C LEU A 102 -37.08 -2.30 20.76
N ALA A 103 -37.57 -2.17 19.50
CA ALA A 103 -38.89 -2.63 19.09
C ALA A 103 -38.91 -4.14 18.85
N ASP A 104 -37.99 -4.64 18.02
CA ASP A 104 -38.03 -6.00 17.49
C ASP A 104 -37.22 -7.00 18.35
N GLY A 105 -36.25 -6.50 19.13
CA GLY A 105 -35.30 -7.31 19.89
C GLY A 105 -34.14 -7.87 19.08
N ALA A 106 -34.10 -7.59 17.77
CA ALA A 106 -33.04 -8.08 16.89
C ALA A 106 -31.84 -7.14 16.85
N ASP A 107 -30.66 -7.70 16.63
CA ASP A 107 -29.45 -6.93 16.37
C ASP A 107 -29.57 -6.22 15.02
N VAL A 108 -29.17 -4.96 14.97
CA VAL A 108 -29.22 -4.13 13.77
C VAL A 108 -27.85 -3.52 13.49
N GLU A 109 -27.30 -3.80 12.32
CA GLU A 109 -26.07 -3.18 11.82
C GLU A 109 -26.38 -1.89 11.08
N PHE A 110 -25.46 -0.93 11.12
CA PHE A 110 -25.58 0.36 10.43
C PHE A 110 -24.20 0.95 10.13
N ASP A 111 -24.15 1.86 9.17
CA ASP A 111 -22.95 2.62 8.82
C ASP A 111 -23.16 4.11 9.10
N LEU A 112 -22.19 4.77 9.73
CA LEU A 112 -22.14 6.21 9.84
C LEU A 112 -21.41 6.77 8.61
N LEU A 113 -22.17 7.39 7.69
CA LEU A 113 -21.63 7.89 6.42
C LEU A 113 -20.69 9.09 6.62
N PRO A 114 -19.52 9.11 5.98
CA PRO A 114 -18.52 10.19 6.13
C PRO A 114 -18.96 11.54 5.54
N GLY A 115 -20.03 11.57 4.74
CA GLY A 115 -20.31 12.67 3.81
C GLY A 115 -21.09 13.88 4.37
N LYS A 116 -21.69 13.83 5.55
CA LYS A 116 -22.51 14.95 6.07
C LYS A 116 -21.95 15.66 7.31
N ARG A 117 -20.90 15.11 7.94
CA ARG A 117 -20.41 15.63 9.21
C ARG A 117 -18.89 15.49 9.29
N GLN A 118 -18.19 16.54 8.93
CA GLN A 118 -16.74 16.63 9.13
C GLN A 118 -16.42 16.58 10.62
N VAL A 119 -15.81 15.49 11.07
CA VAL A 119 -15.08 15.48 12.34
C VAL A 119 -13.83 16.33 12.12
N PRO A 120 -13.60 17.41 12.89
CA PRO A 120 -12.43 18.25 12.73
C PRO A 120 -11.15 17.38 12.75
N GLY A 121 -10.38 17.43 11.67
CA GLY A 121 -9.11 16.70 11.53
C GLY A 121 -9.17 15.29 10.93
N ARG A 122 -10.33 14.74 10.54
CA ARG A 122 -10.47 13.42 9.91
C ARG A 122 -11.47 13.43 8.77
N SER A 123 -11.03 13.72 7.57
CA SER A 123 -11.81 13.51 6.35
C SER A 123 -11.83 12.01 5.99
N GLY A 124 -13.04 11.44 5.83
CA GLY A 124 -13.21 10.11 5.23
C GLY A 124 -13.15 8.91 6.17
N VAL A 125 -13.47 9.06 7.46
CA VAL A 125 -13.60 7.91 8.38
C VAL A 125 -14.91 7.17 8.08
N SER A 126 -14.82 5.89 7.71
CA SER A 126 -15.97 4.98 7.63
C SER A 126 -16.14 4.31 8.99
N VAL A 127 -17.30 4.51 9.61
CA VAL A 127 -17.60 3.95 10.92
C VAL A 127 -18.74 2.96 10.77
N HIS A 128 -18.47 1.71 11.12
CA HIS A 128 -19.49 0.67 11.18
C HIS A 128 -19.98 0.49 12.60
N GLY A 129 -21.26 0.21 12.77
CA GLY A 129 -21.89 0.06 14.08
C GLY A 129 -22.93 -1.03 14.15
N GLN A 130 -23.23 -1.42 15.38
CA GLN A 130 -24.24 -2.41 15.71
C GLN A 130 -25.01 -1.97 16.94
N ALA A 131 -26.34 -2.09 16.88
CA ALA A 131 -27.25 -1.87 18.00
C ALA A 131 -27.75 -3.23 18.52
N ARG A 132 -27.72 -3.42 19.85
CA ARG A 132 -28.18 -4.62 20.56
C ARG A 132 -28.97 -4.25 21.79
N LEU A 133 -29.88 -5.13 22.23
CA LEU A 133 -30.51 -4.96 23.54
C LEU A 133 -29.47 -5.10 24.65
N LEU A 134 -29.55 -4.28 25.68
CA LEU A 134 -28.73 -4.41 26.87
C LEU A 134 -29.10 -5.69 27.67
N SER A 135 -30.40 -6.05 27.66
CA SER A 135 -30.95 -7.27 28.24
C SER A 135 -32.16 -7.71 27.42
N GLU A 136 -32.31 -9.00 27.16
CA GLU A 136 -33.49 -9.57 26.52
C GLU A 136 -34.76 -9.43 27.37
N GLU A 137 -34.60 -9.47 28.71
CA GLU A 137 -35.68 -9.37 29.68
C GLU A 137 -36.16 -7.93 29.87
N ASP A 138 -35.26 -6.96 29.66
CA ASP A 138 -35.54 -5.52 29.83
C ASP A 138 -35.21 -4.72 28.57
N ARG A 139 -36.21 -4.52 27.74
CA ARG A 139 -36.09 -3.78 26.47
C ARG A 139 -36.10 -2.29 26.60
N ARG A 140 -35.80 -1.72 27.78
CA ARG A 140 -35.73 -0.27 27.97
C ARG A 140 -34.49 0.36 27.40
N PHE A 141 -33.41 -0.41 27.28
CA PHE A 141 -32.11 0.10 26.86
C PHE A 141 -31.50 -0.71 25.71
N ALA A 142 -30.91 -0.01 24.75
CA ALA A 142 -30.05 -0.58 23.73
C ALA A 142 -28.61 -0.13 23.94
N VAL A 143 -27.69 -1.05 23.65
CA VAL A 143 -26.26 -0.72 23.57
C VAL A 143 -25.90 -0.57 22.09
N VAL A 144 -25.22 0.50 21.77
CA VAL A 144 -24.74 0.79 20.42
C VAL A 144 -23.24 0.80 20.42
N PHE A 145 -22.64 -0.04 19.59
CA PHE A 145 -21.20 -0.10 19.39
C PHE A 145 -20.84 0.45 18.03
N VAL A 146 -19.73 1.17 17.93
CA VAL A 146 -19.16 1.63 16.66
C VAL A 146 -17.65 1.44 16.63
N TYR A 147 -17.10 1.17 15.48
CA TYR A 147 -15.67 1.05 15.26
C TYR A 147 -15.24 1.67 13.93
N ASP A 148 -13.98 2.10 13.89
CA ASP A 148 -13.38 2.64 12.66
C ASP A 148 -13.16 1.50 11.66
N HIS A 149 -13.92 1.54 10.58
CA HIS A 149 -13.88 0.55 9.48
C HIS A 149 -13.09 1.07 8.28
N SER A 150 -12.45 2.23 8.40
CA SER A 150 -11.85 2.94 7.28
C SER A 150 -10.75 2.16 6.59
N GLU A 151 -9.91 1.45 7.33
CA GLU A 151 -8.84 0.64 6.74
C GLU A 151 -9.41 -0.52 5.93
N TYR A 152 -10.38 -1.23 6.47
CA TYR A 152 -11.04 -2.33 5.76
C TYR A 152 -11.79 -1.82 4.53
N ALA A 153 -12.53 -0.73 4.66
CA ALA A 153 -13.26 -0.13 3.53
C ALA A 153 -12.31 0.33 2.41
N ARG A 154 -11.17 0.93 2.76
CA ARG A 154 -10.12 1.29 1.76
C ARG A 154 -9.52 0.06 1.11
N MET A 155 -9.23 -0.98 1.89
CA MET A 155 -8.67 -2.22 1.36
C MET A 155 -9.64 -2.92 0.42
N GLU A 156 -10.92 -2.98 0.78
CA GLU A 156 -11.98 -3.55 -0.06
C GLU A 156 -12.24 -2.73 -1.33
N ALA A 157 -12.23 -1.39 -1.24
CA ALA A 157 -12.30 -0.51 -2.41
C ALA A 157 -11.11 -0.74 -3.34
N THR A 158 -9.89 -0.76 -2.80
CA THR A 158 -8.66 -1.03 -3.57
C THR A 158 -8.70 -2.40 -4.24
N ARG A 159 -9.27 -3.42 -3.56
CA ARG A 159 -9.45 -4.76 -4.13
C ARG A 159 -10.45 -4.77 -5.28
N ARG A 160 -11.59 -4.08 -5.13
CA ARG A 160 -12.59 -3.96 -6.21
C ARG A 160 -12.04 -3.23 -7.42
N ASP A 161 -11.36 -2.10 -7.20
CA ASP A 161 -10.71 -1.33 -8.25
C ASP A 161 -9.65 -2.16 -8.98
N PHE A 162 -8.88 -2.96 -8.23
CA PHE A 162 -7.91 -3.89 -8.81
C PHE A 162 -8.57 -4.90 -9.74
N VAL A 163 -9.63 -5.60 -9.32
CA VAL A 163 -10.34 -6.60 -10.13
C VAL A 163 -10.96 -5.94 -11.37
N ALA A 164 -11.57 -4.76 -11.23
CA ALA A 164 -12.12 -4.02 -12.35
C ALA A 164 -11.05 -3.62 -13.36
N ASN A 165 -9.91 -3.09 -12.91
CA ASN A 165 -8.81 -2.69 -13.77
C ASN A 165 -8.16 -3.88 -14.47
N VAL A 166 -7.93 -5.01 -13.77
CA VAL A 166 -7.47 -6.26 -14.39
C VAL A 166 -8.38 -6.69 -15.52
N SER A 167 -9.70 -6.72 -15.26
CA SER A 167 -10.68 -7.11 -16.27
C SER A 167 -10.65 -6.20 -17.51
N HIS A 168 -10.53 -4.89 -17.31
CA HIS A 168 -10.42 -3.92 -18.40
C HIS A 168 -9.13 -4.07 -19.20
N GLU A 169 -7.98 -4.19 -18.53
CA GLU A 169 -6.68 -4.29 -19.18
C GLU A 169 -6.48 -5.64 -19.91
N LEU A 170 -7.14 -6.71 -19.46
CA LEU A 170 -7.16 -8.00 -20.18
C LEU A 170 -8.11 -7.98 -21.38
N LYS A 171 -9.28 -7.34 -21.28
CA LYS A 171 -10.27 -7.31 -22.35
C LYS A 171 -9.76 -6.61 -23.61
N THR A 172 -8.95 -5.57 -23.45
CA THR A 172 -8.44 -4.76 -24.58
C THR A 172 -7.53 -5.56 -25.52
N PRO A 173 -6.44 -6.24 -25.07
CA PRO A 173 -5.58 -7.03 -25.96
C PRO A 173 -6.32 -8.24 -26.55
N VAL A 174 -7.22 -8.90 -25.79
CA VAL A 174 -8.02 -10.01 -26.29
C VAL A 174 -8.93 -9.55 -27.43
N GLY A 175 -9.62 -8.41 -27.26
CA GLY A 175 -10.44 -7.83 -28.33
C GLY A 175 -9.62 -7.43 -29.56
N ALA A 176 -8.42 -6.85 -29.37
CA ALA A 176 -7.53 -6.51 -30.48
C ALA A 176 -7.05 -7.76 -31.23
N MET A 177 -6.67 -8.82 -30.51
CA MET A 177 -6.28 -10.10 -31.14
C MET A 177 -7.42 -10.72 -31.94
N SER A 178 -8.68 -10.67 -31.45
CA SER A 178 -9.83 -11.17 -32.19
C SER A 178 -10.01 -10.44 -33.52
N VAL A 179 -9.99 -9.11 -33.51
CA VAL A 179 -10.10 -8.28 -34.73
C VAL A 179 -8.95 -8.54 -35.71
N LEU A 180 -7.72 -8.66 -35.19
CA LEU A 180 -6.54 -8.97 -36.00
C LEU A 180 -6.62 -10.39 -36.62
N ALA A 181 -7.15 -11.36 -35.89
CA ALA A 181 -7.37 -12.72 -36.39
C ALA A 181 -8.45 -12.77 -37.50
N GLU A 182 -9.56 -12.02 -37.36
CA GLU A 182 -10.54 -11.85 -38.41
C GLU A 182 -9.95 -11.20 -39.67
N ALA A 183 -9.13 -10.16 -39.48
CA ALA A 183 -8.42 -9.50 -40.58
C ALA A 183 -7.43 -10.44 -41.30
N LEU A 184 -6.71 -11.30 -40.54
CA LEU A 184 -5.86 -12.34 -41.09
C LEU A 184 -6.63 -13.32 -41.99
N LEU A 185 -7.77 -13.80 -41.50
CA LEU A 185 -8.62 -14.73 -42.27
C LEU A 185 -9.17 -14.11 -43.54
N SER A 186 -9.48 -12.80 -43.50
CA SER A 186 -10.01 -12.04 -44.64
C SER A 186 -8.94 -11.65 -45.67
N SER A 187 -7.65 -11.73 -45.32
CA SER A 187 -6.51 -11.31 -46.14
C SER A 187 -5.62 -12.48 -46.51
N ALA A 188 -6.15 -13.70 -46.57
CA ALA A 188 -5.35 -14.94 -46.77
C ALA A 188 -4.57 -14.94 -48.10
N ASP A 189 -5.03 -14.21 -49.12
CA ASP A 189 -4.39 -14.10 -50.43
C ASP A 189 -3.33 -12.99 -50.51
N ASP A 190 -3.12 -12.20 -49.44
CA ASP A 190 -2.11 -11.15 -49.36
C ASP A 190 -1.06 -11.45 -48.29
N PRO A 191 0.09 -12.07 -48.67
CA PRO A 191 1.12 -12.49 -47.71
C PRO A 191 1.73 -11.35 -46.88
N GLU A 192 1.79 -10.13 -47.43
CA GLU A 192 2.36 -8.98 -46.71
C GLU A 192 1.40 -8.52 -45.61
N THR A 193 0.10 -8.47 -45.90
CA THR A 193 -0.94 -8.11 -44.93
C THR A 193 -1.06 -9.21 -43.84
N VAL A 194 -0.99 -10.50 -44.23
CA VAL A 194 -0.96 -11.62 -43.28
C VAL A 194 0.22 -11.49 -42.31
N ARG A 195 1.41 -11.25 -42.85
CA ARG A 195 2.61 -11.07 -42.01
C ARG A 195 2.46 -9.88 -41.03
N ARG A 196 2.03 -8.74 -41.52
CA ARG A 196 1.84 -7.51 -40.73
C ARG A 196 0.81 -7.70 -39.59
N PHE A 197 -0.31 -8.37 -39.86
CA PHE A 197 -1.30 -8.66 -38.82
C PHE A 197 -0.83 -9.77 -37.87
N GLY A 198 -0.13 -10.79 -38.37
CA GLY A 198 0.48 -11.84 -37.57
C GLY A 198 1.50 -11.29 -36.56
N GLU A 199 2.36 -10.36 -36.98
CA GLU A 199 3.30 -9.67 -36.10
C GLU A 199 2.57 -8.89 -34.99
N LYS A 200 1.44 -8.23 -35.32
CA LYS A 200 0.63 -7.53 -34.32
C LYS A 200 -0.07 -8.46 -33.32
N VAL A 201 -0.59 -9.61 -33.80
CA VAL A 201 -1.16 -10.65 -32.91
C VAL A 201 -0.08 -11.15 -31.94
N LEU A 202 1.11 -11.44 -32.44
CA LEU A 202 2.24 -11.90 -31.60
C LEU A 202 2.60 -10.84 -30.55
N LEU A 203 2.63 -9.58 -30.92
CA LEU A 203 2.89 -8.46 -30.01
C LEU A 203 1.86 -8.39 -28.89
N GLU A 204 0.55 -8.44 -29.22
CA GLU A 204 -0.53 -8.39 -28.21
C GLU A 204 -0.55 -9.65 -27.32
N ALA A 205 -0.26 -10.82 -27.89
CA ALA A 205 -0.16 -12.07 -27.11
C ALA A 205 1.02 -12.03 -26.12
N THR A 206 2.17 -11.53 -26.55
CA THR A 206 3.35 -11.34 -25.69
C THR A 206 3.06 -10.36 -24.56
N ARG A 207 2.38 -9.25 -24.88
CA ARG A 207 1.95 -8.26 -23.90
C ARG A 207 0.99 -8.83 -22.86
N LEU A 208 0.03 -9.65 -23.30
CA LEU A 208 -0.91 -10.34 -22.41
C LEU A 208 -0.17 -11.32 -21.48
N GLY A 209 0.79 -12.09 -22.02
CA GLY A 209 1.63 -13.00 -21.24
C GLY A 209 2.42 -12.27 -20.14
N ASN A 210 3.05 -11.14 -20.48
CA ASN A 210 3.76 -10.32 -19.52
C ASN A 210 2.84 -9.79 -18.42
N MET A 211 1.64 -9.31 -18.80
CA MET A 211 0.64 -8.82 -17.84
C MET A 211 0.18 -9.91 -16.86
N VAL A 212 -0.07 -11.12 -17.37
CA VAL A 212 -0.45 -12.26 -16.51
C VAL A 212 0.69 -12.61 -15.54
N SER A 213 1.93 -12.61 -16.01
CA SER A 213 3.11 -12.87 -15.17
C SER A 213 3.25 -11.83 -14.07
N GLU A 214 3.11 -10.53 -14.38
CA GLU A 214 3.15 -9.45 -13.39
C GLU A 214 1.99 -9.52 -12.37
N LEU A 215 0.79 -9.95 -12.82
CA LEU A 215 -0.36 -10.17 -11.92
C LEU A 215 -0.10 -11.31 -10.94
N ILE A 216 0.46 -12.42 -11.41
CA ILE A 216 0.82 -13.57 -10.55
C ILE A 216 1.87 -13.13 -9.53
N GLU A 217 2.88 -12.38 -9.95
CA GLU A 217 3.93 -11.87 -9.07
C GLU A 217 3.36 -10.93 -8.01
N LEU A 218 2.54 -9.97 -8.43
CA LEU A 218 1.87 -9.05 -7.50
C LEU A 218 0.96 -9.78 -6.51
N SER A 219 0.24 -10.82 -6.97
CA SER A 219 -0.60 -11.67 -6.11
C SER A 219 0.22 -12.42 -5.07
N ARG A 220 1.39 -12.98 -5.45
CA ARG A 220 2.31 -13.64 -4.52
C ARG A 220 2.85 -12.67 -3.47
N LEU A 221 3.20 -11.45 -3.87
CA LEU A 221 3.70 -10.41 -2.96
C LEU A 221 2.64 -9.94 -1.94
N GLN A 222 1.35 -10.08 -2.24
CA GLN A 222 0.25 -9.68 -1.35
C GLN A 222 -0.21 -10.79 -0.40
N GLY A 223 -0.04 -12.06 -0.78
CA GLY A 223 -0.49 -13.23 -0.02
C GLY A 223 0.58 -13.83 0.89
N ALA A 224 1.77 -13.27 0.90
CA ALA A 224 2.90 -13.84 1.64
C ALA A 224 2.73 -13.62 3.15
N GLU A 225 2.03 -14.53 3.83
CA GLU A 225 2.11 -14.72 5.28
C GLU A 225 3.51 -15.15 5.75
N ARG A 226 4.36 -15.59 4.84
CA ARG A 226 5.80 -15.87 5.07
C ARG A 226 6.59 -15.33 3.89
N MET A 227 7.45 -14.35 4.15
CA MET A 227 8.51 -13.98 3.21
C MET A 227 9.43 -15.19 3.04
N PRO A 228 9.68 -15.65 1.81
CA PRO A 228 10.66 -16.70 1.57
C PRO A 228 12.06 -16.21 1.98
N ASP A 229 12.91 -17.13 2.34
CA ASP A 229 14.31 -17.03 2.76
C ASP A 229 14.99 -15.65 2.66
N MET A 230 14.67 -14.77 3.63
CA MET A 230 15.36 -13.49 3.79
C MET A 230 16.78 -13.75 4.27
N GLY A 231 17.75 -13.40 3.45
CA GLY A 231 19.16 -13.63 3.75
C GLY A 231 20.07 -12.50 3.29
N ALA A 232 21.38 -12.76 3.33
CA ALA A 232 22.38 -11.86 2.77
C ALA A 232 22.36 -11.97 1.24
N VAL A 233 22.04 -10.88 0.55
CA VAL A 233 22.02 -10.79 -0.90
C VAL A 233 23.14 -9.89 -1.38
N ASP A 234 23.91 -10.37 -2.33
CA ASP A 234 24.95 -9.60 -3.01
C ASP A 234 24.32 -8.59 -3.98
N VAL A 235 24.56 -7.30 -3.73
CA VAL A 235 24.01 -6.20 -4.52
C VAL A 235 24.52 -6.23 -5.96
N ASP A 236 25.79 -6.59 -6.16
CA ASP A 236 26.41 -6.61 -7.47
C ASP A 236 25.82 -7.71 -8.36
N SER A 237 25.49 -8.85 -7.76
CA SER A 237 24.76 -9.94 -8.42
C SER A 237 23.37 -9.51 -8.88
N VAL A 238 22.59 -8.83 -8.00
CA VAL A 238 21.25 -8.32 -8.33
C VAL A 238 21.29 -7.31 -9.48
N VAL A 239 22.25 -6.38 -9.45
CA VAL A 239 22.41 -5.37 -10.51
C VAL A 239 22.80 -6.03 -11.83
N SER A 240 23.78 -6.96 -11.81
CA SER A 240 24.23 -7.67 -13.00
C SER A 240 23.10 -8.48 -13.64
N GLU A 241 22.32 -9.20 -12.84
CA GLU A 241 21.21 -10.00 -13.34
C GLU A 241 20.09 -9.13 -13.92
N ALA A 242 19.73 -8.03 -13.26
CA ALA A 242 18.71 -7.09 -13.75
C ALA A 242 19.10 -6.46 -15.09
N ILE A 243 20.37 -6.08 -15.26
CA ILE A 243 20.90 -5.55 -16.53
C ILE A 243 20.89 -6.64 -17.60
N SER A 244 21.35 -7.86 -17.27
CA SER A 244 21.41 -8.98 -18.20
C SER A 244 20.04 -9.32 -18.80
N ARG A 245 18.98 -9.30 -17.98
CA ARG A 245 17.59 -9.54 -18.43
C ARG A 245 17.11 -8.51 -19.46
N HIS A 246 17.70 -7.31 -19.49
CA HIS A 246 17.30 -6.22 -20.36
C HIS A 246 18.32 -5.86 -21.45
N LYS A 247 19.34 -6.69 -21.65
CA LYS A 247 20.38 -6.45 -22.66
C LYS A 247 19.81 -6.33 -24.06
N VAL A 248 19.03 -7.31 -24.51
CA VAL A 248 18.41 -7.30 -25.85
C VAL A 248 17.38 -6.16 -26.01
N PRO A 249 16.45 -5.94 -25.06
CA PRO A 249 15.58 -4.74 -25.11
C PRO A 249 16.33 -3.41 -25.21
N ALA A 250 17.43 -3.24 -24.49
CA ALA A 250 18.24 -2.03 -24.52
C ALA A 250 18.92 -1.84 -25.89
N GLU A 251 19.52 -2.91 -26.43
CA GLU A 251 20.13 -2.92 -27.76
C GLU A 251 19.09 -2.55 -28.84
N ASN A 252 17.90 -3.14 -28.82
CA ASN A 252 16.83 -2.86 -29.77
C ASN A 252 16.30 -1.40 -29.67
N ALA A 253 16.32 -0.82 -28.47
CA ALA A 253 15.95 0.56 -28.22
C ALA A 253 17.11 1.54 -28.46
N ASP A 254 18.31 1.07 -28.79
CA ASP A 254 19.52 1.89 -28.91
C ASP A 254 19.83 2.65 -27.60
N ILE A 255 19.70 1.97 -26.46
CA ILE A 255 19.95 2.52 -25.11
C ILE A 255 21.23 1.93 -24.55
N ILE A 256 22.11 2.80 -24.05
CA ILE A 256 23.34 2.39 -23.37
C ILE A 256 23.04 2.26 -21.87
N VAL A 257 23.14 1.03 -21.33
CA VAL A 257 23.01 0.80 -19.88
C VAL A 257 24.40 0.75 -19.27
N ARG A 258 24.67 1.59 -18.27
CA ARG A 258 25.94 1.60 -17.52
C ARG A 258 25.69 1.43 -16.04
N THR A 259 26.63 0.81 -15.35
CA THR A 259 26.69 0.71 -13.91
C THR A 259 28.04 1.19 -13.38
N ASP A 260 28.07 1.60 -12.13
CA ASP A 260 29.29 1.86 -11.37
C ASP A 260 30.11 0.57 -11.16
N ASP A 261 31.29 0.70 -10.59
CA ASP A 261 32.16 -0.45 -10.25
C ASP A 261 31.50 -1.33 -9.19
N ALA A 262 31.93 -2.60 -9.13
CA ALA A 262 31.46 -3.54 -8.12
C ALA A 262 31.68 -2.99 -6.71
N SER A 263 30.67 -3.09 -5.87
CA SER A 263 30.65 -2.46 -4.55
C SER A 263 30.96 -3.41 -3.40
N GLY A 264 30.77 -4.72 -3.60
CA GLY A 264 30.83 -5.74 -2.55
C GLY A 264 29.79 -5.57 -1.45
N LEU A 265 28.79 -4.70 -1.66
CA LEU A 265 27.74 -4.44 -0.70
C LEU A 265 26.79 -5.63 -0.58
N ARG A 266 26.27 -5.86 0.64
CA ARG A 266 25.25 -6.87 0.90
C ARG A 266 24.03 -6.23 1.53
N MET A 267 22.85 -6.64 1.09
CA MET A 267 21.55 -6.20 1.63
C MET A 267 20.78 -7.39 2.18
N HIS A 268 19.88 -7.12 3.12
CA HIS A 268 18.99 -8.13 3.70
C HIS A 268 17.77 -8.31 2.81
N GLY A 269 17.58 -9.51 2.22
CA GLY A 269 16.43 -9.70 1.35
C GLY A 269 16.37 -11.08 0.69
N GLU A 270 15.46 -11.16 -0.28
CA GLU A 270 15.30 -12.31 -1.19
C GLU A 270 15.73 -11.88 -2.59
N GLN A 271 16.72 -12.59 -3.12
CA GLN A 271 17.41 -12.20 -4.36
C GLN A 271 16.47 -12.07 -5.55
N ALA A 272 15.57 -13.03 -5.77
CA ALA A 272 14.71 -13.06 -6.94
C ALA A 272 13.74 -11.86 -6.96
N LEU A 273 13.17 -11.47 -5.80
CA LEU A 273 12.31 -10.31 -5.68
C LEU A 273 13.08 -9.01 -5.90
N LEU A 274 14.29 -8.90 -5.36
CA LEU A 274 15.12 -7.71 -5.53
C LEU A 274 15.57 -7.55 -7.00
N VAL A 275 15.93 -8.65 -7.67
CA VAL A 275 16.20 -8.66 -9.12
C VAL A 275 14.97 -8.21 -9.90
N THR A 276 13.78 -8.74 -9.56
CA THR A 276 12.53 -8.34 -10.20
C THR A 276 12.23 -6.85 -10.02
N ALA A 277 12.39 -6.31 -8.81
CA ALA A 277 12.20 -4.89 -8.57
C ALA A 277 13.14 -4.04 -9.41
N LEU A 278 14.43 -4.37 -9.43
CA LEU A 278 15.43 -3.63 -10.20
C LEU A 278 15.22 -3.78 -11.71
N ALA A 279 14.85 -4.97 -12.19
CA ALA A 279 14.50 -5.24 -13.58
C ALA A 279 13.32 -4.36 -14.05
N ASN A 280 12.28 -4.18 -13.22
CA ASN A 280 11.17 -3.28 -13.51
C ASN A 280 11.62 -1.81 -13.63
N LEU A 281 12.55 -1.35 -12.78
CA LEU A 281 13.11 0.00 -12.89
C LEU A 281 13.92 0.17 -14.17
N VAL A 282 14.76 -0.81 -14.51
CA VAL A 282 15.57 -0.80 -15.74
C VAL A 282 14.68 -0.83 -16.98
N SER A 283 13.65 -1.68 -17.00
CA SER A 283 12.67 -1.76 -18.08
C SER A 283 11.98 -0.42 -18.32
N ASN A 284 11.52 0.25 -17.26
CA ASN A 284 10.93 1.57 -17.34
C ASN A 284 11.91 2.61 -17.88
N ALA A 285 13.15 2.62 -17.38
CA ALA A 285 14.18 3.54 -17.84
C ALA A 285 14.45 3.39 -19.35
N ILE A 286 14.49 2.16 -19.87
CA ILE A 286 14.66 1.87 -21.30
C ILE A 286 13.42 2.33 -22.09
N ALA A 287 12.21 2.01 -21.60
CA ALA A 287 10.96 2.30 -22.33
C ALA A 287 10.66 3.80 -22.49
N TYR A 288 11.09 4.61 -21.53
CA TYR A 288 10.79 6.05 -21.52
C TYR A 288 11.96 6.93 -21.96
N SER A 289 13.13 6.37 -22.21
CA SER A 289 14.31 7.09 -22.70
C SER A 289 14.28 7.25 -24.23
N PRO A 290 14.76 8.37 -24.79
CA PRO A 290 14.97 8.50 -26.22
C PRO A 290 16.11 7.61 -26.70
N ARG A 291 16.09 7.21 -27.99
CA ARG A 291 17.16 6.43 -28.61
C ARG A 291 18.50 7.13 -28.48
N GLY A 292 19.57 6.37 -28.34
CA GLY A 292 20.93 6.90 -28.15
C GLY A 292 21.23 7.45 -26.76
N SER A 293 20.28 7.34 -25.81
CA SER A 293 20.47 7.87 -24.47
C SER A 293 21.15 6.86 -23.51
N LEU A 294 21.55 7.38 -22.35
CA LEU A 294 22.20 6.62 -21.30
C LEU A 294 21.22 6.38 -20.15
N VAL A 295 21.10 5.12 -19.72
CA VAL A 295 20.52 4.71 -18.45
C VAL A 295 21.67 4.30 -17.52
N SER A 296 21.73 4.90 -16.33
CA SER A 296 22.79 4.63 -15.36
C SER A 296 22.24 4.02 -14.07
N LEU A 297 22.92 2.98 -13.59
CA LEU A 297 22.68 2.38 -12.30
C LEU A 297 23.84 2.74 -11.37
N SER A 298 23.52 3.12 -10.13
CA SER A 298 24.52 3.37 -9.10
C SER A 298 24.07 2.76 -7.78
N ARG A 299 25.05 2.38 -6.95
CA ARG A 299 24.80 1.75 -5.67
C ARG A 299 25.69 2.35 -4.59
N ARG A 300 25.12 2.59 -3.42
CA ARG A 300 25.86 3.10 -2.29
C ARG A 300 25.25 2.68 -0.97
N ARG A 301 26.04 2.65 0.08
CA ARG A 301 25.57 2.53 1.45
C ARG A 301 25.23 3.93 2.00
N ARG A 302 24.04 4.07 2.57
CA ARG A 302 23.62 5.29 3.27
C ARG A 302 23.07 4.94 4.65
N GLY A 303 23.91 5.08 5.64
CA GLY A 303 23.59 4.68 7.02
C GLY A 303 23.33 3.17 7.11
N ALA A 304 22.16 2.79 7.61
CA ALA A 304 21.72 1.41 7.75
C ALA A 304 21.17 0.79 6.45
N ASN A 305 21.07 1.56 5.36
CA ASN A 305 20.47 1.09 4.12
C ASN A 305 21.46 1.06 2.96
N ILE A 306 21.18 0.18 2.00
CA ILE A 306 21.78 0.18 0.67
C ILE A 306 20.80 0.87 -0.27
N GLU A 307 21.27 1.86 -1.00
CA GLU A 307 20.53 2.57 -2.04
C GLU A 307 21.02 2.11 -3.42
N ILE A 308 20.10 1.64 -4.26
CA ILE A 308 20.34 1.35 -5.68
C ILE A 308 19.50 2.33 -6.48
N SER A 309 20.16 3.19 -7.27
CA SER A 309 19.50 4.24 -8.06
C SER A 309 19.57 3.88 -9.54
N VAL A 310 18.43 3.99 -10.24
CA VAL A 310 18.31 3.87 -11.69
C VAL A 310 17.95 5.24 -12.22
N THR A 311 18.80 5.82 -13.05
CA THR A 311 18.64 7.16 -13.63
C THR A 311 18.47 7.06 -15.14
N ASP A 312 17.42 7.63 -15.66
CA ASP A 312 17.11 7.77 -17.08
C ASP A 312 17.20 9.24 -17.53
N ARG A 313 17.33 9.42 -18.85
CA ARG A 313 17.22 10.72 -19.52
C ARG A 313 15.96 10.82 -20.35
N GLY A 314 14.89 10.26 -19.81
CA GLY A 314 13.59 10.19 -20.47
C GLY A 314 12.80 11.50 -20.39
N ILE A 315 11.50 11.36 -20.67
CA ILE A 315 10.57 12.50 -20.68
C ILE A 315 10.37 13.14 -19.29
N GLY A 316 10.74 12.45 -18.21
CA GLY A 316 10.42 12.86 -16.86
C GLY A 316 8.94 12.68 -16.51
N ILE A 317 8.59 12.98 -15.26
CA ILE A 317 7.25 12.78 -14.69
C ILE A 317 6.77 14.09 -14.09
N ASP A 318 5.55 14.51 -14.44
CA ASP A 318 4.91 15.70 -13.87
C ASP A 318 4.75 15.55 -12.37
N ARG A 319 4.97 16.62 -11.62
CA ARG A 319 4.93 16.63 -10.14
C ARG A 319 3.60 16.10 -9.56
N LYS A 320 2.49 16.38 -10.24
CA LYS A 320 1.16 15.89 -9.85
C LYS A 320 1.00 14.37 -9.94
N ASP A 321 1.83 13.71 -10.78
CA ASP A 321 1.75 12.28 -11.05
C ASP A 321 2.82 11.47 -10.28
N GLN A 322 3.83 12.13 -9.67
CA GLN A 322 4.97 11.48 -9.02
C GLN A 322 4.58 10.58 -7.83
N GLU A 323 3.55 10.93 -7.09
CA GLU A 323 3.03 10.07 -6.01
C GLU A 323 2.22 8.90 -6.57
N ARG A 324 1.54 9.13 -7.70
CA ARG A 324 0.61 8.20 -8.32
C ARG A 324 1.26 7.14 -9.20
N VAL A 325 2.49 7.36 -9.68
CA VAL A 325 3.19 6.39 -10.56
C VAL A 325 3.41 5.03 -9.91
N PHE A 326 3.31 4.94 -8.58
CA PHE A 326 3.37 3.70 -7.82
C PHE A 326 2.00 3.04 -7.59
N GLU A 327 0.90 3.68 -8.04
CA GLU A 327 -0.43 3.08 -8.02
C GLU A 327 -0.53 2.00 -9.11
N ARG A 328 -1.30 0.95 -8.84
CA ARG A 328 -1.53 -0.14 -9.80
C ARG A 328 -2.27 0.38 -11.03
N PHE A 329 -1.83 -0.04 -12.23
CA PHE A 329 -2.41 0.36 -13.53
C PHE A 329 -2.32 1.86 -13.82
N PHE A 330 -1.62 2.64 -13.00
CA PHE A 330 -1.44 4.05 -13.27
C PHE A 330 -0.51 4.27 -14.46
N ARG A 331 -0.90 5.20 -15.33
CA ARG A 331 -0.14 5.63 -16.51
C ARG A 331 -0.37 7.12 -16.72
N ALA A 332 0.70 7.92 -16.73
CA ALA A 332 0.61 9.35 -16.97
C ALA A 332 0.13 9.66 -18.41
N ASP A 333 0.53 8.86 -19.39
CA ASP A 333 0.08 8.92 -20.79
C ASP A 333 -0.37 7.54 -21.27
N LYS A 334 -1.68 7.33 -21.37
CA LYS A 334 -2.28 6.07 -21.81
C LYS A 334 -1.98 5.71 -23.26
N ALA A 335 -1.82 6.71 -24.15
CA ALA A 335 -1.59 6.46 -25.57
C ALA A 335 -0.15 5.99 -25.82
N ARG A 336 0.83 6.68 -25.25
CA ARG A 336 2.24 6.35 -25.37
C ARG A 336 2.59 5.02 -24.69
N SER A 337 2.03 4.79 -23.50
CA SER A 337 2.27 3.55 -22.74
C SER A 337 1.71 2.31 -23.43
N ARG A 338 0.68 2.45 -24.28
CA ARG A 338 0.23 1.34 -25.13
C ARG A 338 1.25 0.99 -26.20
N ALA A 339 1.90 1.99 -26.79
CA ALA A 339 2.94 1.77 -27.79
C ALA A 339 4.21 1.10 -27.21
N THR A 340 4.54 1.39 -25.94
CA THR A 340 5.69 0.79 -25.24
C THR A 340 5.37 -0.51 -24.49
N GLY A 341 4.12 -0.99 -24.56
CA GLY A 341 3.72 -2.27 -23.95
C GLY A 341 3.59 -2.27 -22.42
N GLY A 342 3.71 -1.12 -21.75
CA GLY A 342 3.67 -1.03 -20.30
C GLY A 342 2.30 -1.43 -19.73
N THR A 343 2.28 -2.20 -18.64
CA THR A 343 1.08 -2.68 -17.95
C THR A 343 0.60 -1.73 -16.86
N GLY A 344 1.51 -0.89 -16.34
CA GLY A 344 1.29 -0.04 -15.17
C GLY A 344 1.37 -0.79 -13.83
N LEU A 345 1.89 -2.03 -13.83
CA LEU A 345 2.07 -2.85 -12.63
C LEU A 345 3.52 -2.81 -12.12
N GLY A 346 4.51 -2.61 -12.99
CA GLY A 346 5.92 -2.74 -12.64
C GLY A 346 6.36 -1.87 -11.46
N LEU A 347 5.99 -0.57 -11.43
CA LEU A 347 6.33 0.30 -10.29
C LEU A 347 5.56 -0.04 -9.01
N ALA A 348 4.35 -0.57 -9.12
CA ALA A 348 3.62 -1.10 -7.97
C ALA A 348 4.31 -2.35 -7.39
N ILE A 349 4.85 -3.23 -8.25
CA ILE A 349 5.67 -4.39 -7.83
C ILE A 349 6.91 -3.89 -7.09
N VAL A 350 7.65 -2.91 -7.63
CA VAL A 350 8.83 -2.32 -6.97
C VAL A 350 8.47 -1.81 -5.56
N LYS A 351 7.37 -1.09 -5.42
CA LYS A 351 6.91 -0.58 -4.13
C LYS A 351 6.58 -1.69 -3.14
N HIS A 352 5.91 -2.75 -3.59
CA HIS A 352 5.61 -3.92 -2.75
C HIS A 352 6.87 -4.68 -2.34
N VAL A 353 7.80 -4.91 -3.28
CA VAL A 353 9.09 -5.54 -2.96
C VAL A 353 9.85 -4.70 -1.95
N ALA A 354 9.96 -3.39 -2.13
CA ALA A 354 10.61 -2.50 -1.17
C ALA A 354 9.98 -2.61 0.23
N ALA A 355 8.65 -2.51 0.31
CA ALA A 355 7.92 -2.61 1.58
C ALA A 355 8.11 -3.95 2.28
N ASN A 356 8.06 -5.06 1.53
CA ASN A 356 8.27 -6.41 2.04
C ASN A 356 9.70 -6.62 2.58
N HIS A 357 10.66 -5.84 2.11
CA HIS A 357 12.05 -5.85 2.59
C HIS A 357 12.32 -4.79 3.66
N ASN A 358 11.29 -4.21 4.29
CA ASN A 358 11.41 -3.09 5.25
C ASN A 358 12.20 -1.89 4.67
N GLY A 359 12.17 -1.74 3.36
CA GLY A 359 12.80 -0.69 2.60
C GLY A 359 11.82 0.34 2.06
N SER A 360 12.29 1.15 1.12
CA SER A 360 11.48 2.17 0.46
C SER A 360 11.92 2.39 -0.99
N ILE A 361 11.04 2.99 -1.79
CA ILE A 361 11.34 3.48 -3.13
C ILE A 361 11.16 4.99 -3.16
N GLY A 362 12.19 5.71 -3.61
CA GLY A 362 12.18 7.15 -3.82
C GLY A 362 12.14 7.50 -5.31
N LEU A 363 11.60 8.67 -5.64
CA LEU A 363 11.57 9.23 -6.98
C LEU A 363 12.00 10.69 -6.96
N TRP A 364 12.98 11.00 -7.80
CA TRP A 364 13.25 12.35 -8.27
C TRP A 364 12.98 12.41 -9.77
N SER A 365 12.23 13.38 -10.25
CA SER A 365 11.97 13.52 -11.68
C SER A 365 11.66 14.96 -12.04
N GLN A 366 12.07 15.36 -13.25
CA GLN A 366 11.78 16.63 -13.85
C GLN A 366 11.41 16.45 -15.33
N LEU A 367 10.29 17.04 -15.74
CA LEU A 367 9.85 16.99 -17.14
C LEU A 367 10.95 17.46 -18.08
N GLY A 368 11.18 16.70 -19.15
CA GLY A 368 12.20 16.97 -20.17
C GLY A 368 13.64 16.68 -19.76
N THR A 369 13.88 16.28 -18.51
CA THR A 369 15.23 15.98 -17.98
C THR A 369 15.45 14.49 -17.75
N GLY A 370 14.43 13.79 -17.24
CA GLY A 370 14.47 12.38 -16.90
C GLY A 370 14.04 12.11 -15.47
N SER A 371 14.29 10.87 -15.00
CA SER A 371 13.92 10.42 -13.68
C SER A 371 15.05 9.63 -13.02
N THR A 372 15.07 9.65 -11.69
CA THR A 372 15.91 8.79 -10.85
C THR A 372 15.01 8.08 -9.84
N PHE A 373 14.94 6.77 -9.96
CA PHE A 373 14.29 5.90 -8.98
C PHE A 373 15.34 5.32 -8.04
N THR A 374 15.15 5.45 -6.74
CA THR A 374 16.09 4.96 -5.72
C THR A 374 15.42 3.93 -4.84
N LEU A 375 15.82 2.67 -4.99
CA LEU A 375 15.43 1.55 -4.13
C LEU A 375 16.35 1.54 -2.92
N SER A 376 15.79 1.63 -1.72
CA SER A 376 16.51 1.64 -0.44
C SER A 376 16.11 0.42 0.37
N ILE A 377 17.07 -0.48 0.65
CA ILE A 377 16.87 -1.75 1.36
C ILE A 377 17.83 -1.80 2.54
N PRO A 378 17.45 -2.34 3.71
CA PRO A 378 18.33 -2.51 4.85
C PRO A 378 19.62 -3.27 4.48
N ALA A 379 20.76 -2.74 4.93
CA ALA A 379 22.03 -3.43 4.77
C ALA A 379 22.04 -4.73 5.59
N TYR A 380 22.71 -5.75 5.09
CA TYR A 380 22.96 -6.96 5.88
C TYR A 380 24.06 -6.70 6.89
N GLU A 381 23.76 -6.86 8.18
CA GLU A 381 24.69 -6.56 9.29
C GLU A 381 25.54 -7.76 9.75
N GLY A 382 25.51 -8.91 9.04
CA GLY A 382 26.36 -10.06 9.33
C GLY A 382 27.74 -9.87 8.70
N ASP A 383 28.82 -10.03 9.45
CA ASP A 383 30.24 -10.07 9.05
C ASP A 383 30.62 -9.22 7.81
N TYR A 384 30.29 -7.94 7.84
CA TYR A 384 30.72 -7.00 6.82
C TYR A 384 32.04 -6.37 7.26
N GLU A 385 33.13 -6.88 6.72
CA GLU A 385 34.40 -6.16 6.68
C GLU A 385 34.33 -5.22 5.46
N PRO A 386 34.18 -3.87 5.64
CA PRO A 386 34.12 -2.96 4.51
C PRO A 386 35.43 -3.08 3.73
N PRO A 387 35.39 -3.14 2.37
CA PRO A 387 36.61 -3.07 1.60
C PRO A 387 37.37 -1.82 2.01
N GLU A 388 38.65 -1.99 2.31
CA GLU A 388 39.55 -0.90 2.67
C GLU A 388 39.44 0.20 1.62
N LEU A 389 38.87 1.35 1.99
CA LEU A 389 38.70 2.47 1.07
C LEU A 389 40.09 2.79 0.52
N ALA A 390 40.30 2.54 -0.77
CA ALA A 390 41.49 3.03 -1.46
C ALA A 390 41.59 4.53 -1.16
N PRO A 391 42.76 5.01 -0.73
CA PRO A 391 42.95 6.40 -0.30
C PRO A 391 42.41 7.32 -1.40
N GLU A 392 41.57 8.28 -1.00
CA GLU A 392 41.06 9.34 -1.87
C GLU A 392 42.22 9.89 -2.70
N ARG A 393 42.20 9.63 -4.00
CA ARG A 393 43.09 10.30 -4.91
C ARG A 393 42.78 11.80 -4.78
N GLU A 394 43.69 12.54 -4.09
CA GLU A 394 43.70 13.99 -4.07
C GLU A 394 43.45 14.49 -5.50
N MET A 395 42.30 15.11 -5.72
CA MET A 395 42.03 15.81 -6.98
C MET A 395 43.08 16.92 -7.12
N ARG A 396 44.11 16.66 -7.92
CA ARG A 396 45.02 17.72 -8.33
C ARG A 396 44.19 18.82 -9.01
N PRO A 397 44.32 20.07 -8.58
CA PRO A 397 43.61 21.17 -9.22
C PRO A 397 44.03 21.24 -10.70
N MET A 398 43.06 21.21 -11.55
CA MET A 398 43.21 21.36 -12.99
C MET A 398 43.80 22.73 -13.28
N LYS A 399 45.02 22.77 -13.82
CA LYS A 399 45.63 24.04 -14.26
C LYS A 399 44.71 24.66 -15.33
N PRO A 400 44.47 26.00 -15.25
CA PRO A 400 43.69 26.69 -16.27
C PRO A 400 44.37 26.53 -17.65
N GLN A 401 43.62 26.07 -18.63
CA GLN A 401 44.04 26.07 -20.01
C GLN A 401 44.25 27.52 -20.46
N ARG A 402 45.46 27.80 -20.96
CA ARG A 402 45.79 29.07 -21.60
C ARG A 402 44.92 29.21 -22.85
N GLU A 403 44.20 30.31 -22.96
CA GLU A 403 43.55 30.76 -24.20
C GLU A 403 44.57 30.85 -25.34
N PRO A 404 44.23 30.39 -26.54
CA PRO A 404 45.07 30.65 -27.72
C PRO A 404 45.04 32.12 -28.07
N GLN A 405 46.26 32.74 -28.11
CA GLN A 405 46.46 34.08 -28.60
C GLN A 405 45.99 34.13 -30.08
N ARG A 406 45.09 35.05 -30.38
CA ARG A 406 44.80 35.52 -31.75
C ARG A 406 46.02 36.23 -32.28
N GLU A 407 46.69 35.64 -33.21
CA GLU A 407 47.60 36.38 -34.10
C GLU A 407 46.79 37.23 -35.06
N GLU A 408 46.91 38.55 -34.88
CA GLU A 408 46.54 39.52 -35.90
C GLU A 408 47.58 39.46 -37.01
N GLU A 409 47.25 38.92 -38.19
CA GLU A 409 47.97 39.24 -39.41
C GLU A 409 47.35 40.46 -40.07
N LEU A 410 48.07 41.56 -39.94
CA LEU A 410 47.93 42.78 -40.70
C LEU A 410 48.85 42.72 -41.92
N HIS A 411 48.35 43.00 -43.07
CA HIS A 411 48.99 43.49 -44.31
C HIS A 411 49.75 42.52 -45.21
N ARG A 412 49.22 42.20 -46.36
CA ARG A 412 49.47 42.89 -47.66
C ARG A 412 48.74 42.21 -48.78
#